data_68aee35098a0650eca44de2697562e94
#
_entry.id   68aee35098a0650eca44de2697562e94
#
_cell.length_a   1.000
_cell.length_b   1.000
_cell.length_c   1.000
_cell.angle_alpha   90.00
_cell.angle_beta   90.00
_cell.angle_gamma   90.00
#
_symmetry.space_group_name_H-M   'P 1'
#
loop_
_entity.id
_entity.type
_entity.pdbx_description
1 polymer ?
#
loop_
_entity_poly.entity_id
_entity_poly.type
_entity_poly.pdbx_seq_one_letter_code
_entity_poly.pdbx_strand_id
1 'polypeptide(L)'
;MKFLKTFIIFIYLISLRQVYAADVEISGTQATREDLQASSTLTIESGGVLDGNLNNIVRGYIAAGNEIDNATVIVESGGIIQGKSNAIMGRELSGLTVINSGTIEATSSKAIQLQDAQGATITNKSGGLIFADTNAIVQQSVGTEVATGASISNAGTIYSVENRAIYFYDGATDATLTNDSGGIIYNTSTFATVQIDTNSTLVNSGTIENRNSPSNAGIEIVGNNNTVTLKDKSILVGKIDGGTTTGNTLKFQHGVGQGYYYETAGSFNLQDLDGNQVVKGSAGSVGQGGSETLDELLSLKSLNIRQFLNRYKDSENLYDGNGWGETYTSFLNRKGHATNLALEYDLFNVGANLISPLENSDFILAFEAGVQDFEADHKISYQNVSAGLYLPSNKYLLSLDSFILGGITLKEGARTILTNTTSSGKLNIDSNYQTFEVHSGVTKTNSKLIPNIGLTGSFSITPSYDESKYYSWRNRKVGNVSVFFSDKYNLINNDNNNFNLGWLLDFRNSVGDKSQVYSINGTSATYKQDNALTREISLVANLGYEKKITDNGKFTAGISAKNTNQDVKSLSGNLGFKLKF
;
A
#
# COMPACT_ATOMS: atom_id res chain seq x y z
N MET A 1 -51.30 -65.03 -17.02
CA MET A 1 -51.11 -63.59 -17.25
C MET A 1 -50.69 -62.78 -16.02
N LYS A 2 -51.16 -63.09 -14.82
CA LYS A 2 -50.73 -62.43 -13.57
C LYS A 2 -49.26 -62.68 -13.18
N PHE A 3 -48.74 -63.89 -13.40
CA PHE A 3 -47.36 -64.26 -13.04
C PHE A 3 -46.32 -63.57 -13.95
N LEU A 4 -46.64 -63.35 -15.23
CA LEU A 4 -45.75 -62.69 -16.18
C LEU A 4 -45.63 -61.17 -15.89
N LYS A 5 -46.70 -60.54 -15.42
CA LYS A 5 -46.65 -59.10 -15.02
C LYS A 5 -45.85 -58.90 -13.76
N THR A 6 -45.90 -59.81 -12.82
CA THR A 6 -45.13 -59.72 -11.54
C THR A 6 -43.62 -59.98 -11.83
N PHE A 7 -43.29 -60.88 -12.73
CA PHE A 7 -41.92 -61.15 -13.16
C PHE A 7 -41.28 -60.01 -13.93
N ILE A 8 -42.03 -59.33 -14.81
CA ILE A 8 -41.57 -58.14 -15.54
C ILE A 8 -41.37 -56.95 -14.59
N ILE A 9 -42.22 -56.78 -13.59
CA ILE A 9 -42.07 -55.74 -12.56
C ILE A 9 -40.84 -56.03 -11.67
N PHE A 10 -40.57 -57.31 -11.37
CA PHE A 10 -39.40 -57.69 -10.59
C PHE A 10 -38.07 -57.53 -11.37
N ILE A 11 -38.07 -57.79 -12.67
CA ILE A 11 -36.91 -57.51 -13.53
C ILE A 11 -36.73 -55.99 -13.70
N TYR A 12 -37.81 -55.19 -13.82
CA TYR A 12 -37.73 -53.75 -13.90
C TYR A 12 -37.26 -53.12 -12.58
N LEU A 13 -37.61 -53.69 -11.43
CA LEU A 13 -37.12 -53.29 -10.11
C LEU A 13 -35.65 -53.71 -9.86
N ILE A 14 -35.16 -54.78 -10.49
CA ILE A 14 -33.76 -55.17 -10.41
C ILE A 14 -32.90 -54.35 -11.37
N SER A 15 -33.46 -53.89 -12.51
CA SER A 15 -32.76 -52.99 -13.45
C SER A 15 -32.70 -51.53 -13.01
N LEU A 16 -33.43 -51.16 -11.94
CA LEU A 16 -33.39 -49.83 -11.31
C LEU A 16 -32.52 -49.74 -10.06
N ARG A 17 -31.67 -50.72 -9.78
CA ARG A 17 -30.54 -50.48 -8.90
C ARG A 17 -29.60 -49.56 -9.68
N GLN A 18 -29.77 -48.26 -9.45
CA GLN A 18 -28.63 -47.35 -9.58
C GLN A 18 -27.53 -47.98 -8.70
N VAL A 19 -26.48 -48.44 -9.32
CA VAL A 19 -25.25 -48.78 -8.62
C VAL A 19 -24.74 -47.41 -8.13
N TYR A 20 -25.07 -47.06 -6.91
CA TYR A 20 -24.38 -45.95 -6.26
C TYR A 20 -22.92 -46.36 -6.20
N ALA A 21 -22.06 -45.55 -6.76
CA ALA A 21 -20.61 -45.74 -6.62
C ALA A 21 -20.30 -45.77 -5.12
N ALA A 22 -19.57 -46.77 -4.68
CA ALA A 22 -19.19 -46.89 -3.28
C ALA A 22 -18.14 -45.82 -2.96
N ASP A 23 -18.33 -45.10 -1.87
CA ASP A 23 -17.29 -44.26 -1.30
C ASP A 23 -16.15 -45.13 -0.78
N VAL A 24 -14.91 -44.68 -0.92
CA VAL A 24 -13.69 -45.40 -0.51
C VAL A 24 -12.99 -44.58 0.56
N GLU A 25 -12.68 -45.23 1.68
CA GLU A 25 -11.91 -44.63 2.78
C GLU A 25 -10.60 -45.38 3.00
N ILE A 26 -9.49 -44.65 3.11
CA ILE A 26 -8.15 -45.20 3.32
C ILE A 26 -7.57 -44.63 4.61
N SER A 27 -7.51 -45.50 5.64
CA SER A 27 -7.01 -45.15 6.99
C SER A 27 -5.62 -45.75 7.29
N GLY A 28 -5.09 -46.60 6.40
CA GLY A 28 -3.77 -47.19 6.49
C GLY A 28 -3.00 -47.11 5.18
N THR A 29 -1.89 -47.81 5.05
CA THR A 29 -1.09 -47.81 3.82
C THR A 29 -1.70 -48.75 2.78
N GLN A 30 -1.99 -48.21 1.60
CA GLN A 30 -2.48 -48.96 0.44
C GLN A 30 -1.56 -48.73 -0.76
N ALA A 31 -1.16 -49.78 -1.42
CA ALA A 31 -0.23 -49.77 -2.57
C ALA A 31 -0.91 -50.02 -3.91
N THR A 32 -2.23 -49.97 -3.97
CA THR A 32 -3.01 -50.22 -5.19
C THR A 32 -3.57 -48.91 -5.74
N ARG A 33 -3.74 -48.86 -7.06
CA ARG A 33 -4.39 -47.72 -7.72
C ARG A 33 -5.89 -47.70 -7.39
N GLU A 34 -6.39 -46.48 -7.16
CA GLU A 34 -7.81 -46.22 -7.04
C GLU A 34 -8.38 -45.61 -8.33
N ASP A 35 -9.37 -46.25 -8.89
CA ASP A 35 -10.12 -45.77 -10.06
C ASP A 35 -11.41 -45.10 -9.57
N LEU A 36 -11.51 -43.77 -9.78
CA LEU A 36 -12.69 -42.97 -9.39
C LEU A 36 -13.93 -43.46 -10.15
N GLN A 37 -15.07 -43.40 -9.50
CA GLN A 37 -16.39 -43.65 -10.09
C GLN A 37 -17.19 -42.34 -10.13
N ALA A 38 -18.17 -42.25 -11.04
CA ALA A 38 -19.04 -41.09 -11.10
C ALA A 38 -19.77 -40.87 -9.77
N SER A 39 -19.73 -39.63 -9.28
CA SER A 39 -20.33 -39.22 -8.01
C SER A 39 -19.85 -39.96 -6.76
N SER A 40 -18.67 -40.64 -6.83
CA SER A 40 -18.04 -41.27 -5.65
C SER A 40 -17.10 -40.32 -4.93
N THR A 41 -16.83 -40.63 -3.64
CA THR A 41 -15.84 -39.96 -2.83
C THR A 41 -14.71 -40.91 -2.46
N LEU A 42 -13.46 -40.51 -2.74
CA LEU A 42 -12.26 -41.11 -2.20
C LEU A 42 -11.74 -40.25 -1.05
N THR A 43 -11.70 -40.79 0.16
CA THR A 43 -11.16 -40.11 1.34
C THR A 43 -9.88 -40.76 1.80
N ILE A 44 -8.79 -40.01 1.89
CA ILE A 44 -7.57 -40.41 2.57
C ILE A 44 -7.60 -39.79 3.96
N GLU A 45 -7.86 -40.63 4.95
CA GLU A 45 -7.98 -40.23 6.34
C GLU A 45 -6.64 -39.82 6.96
N SER A 46 -6.66 -39.24 8.13
CA SER A 46 -5.45 -38.90 8.90
C SER A 46 -4.61 -40.16 9.16
N GLY A 47 -3.36 -40.17 8.69
CA GLY A 47 -2.47 -41.32 8.74
C GLY A 47 -2.68 -42.35 7.62
N GLY A 48 -3.69 -42.17 6.76
CA GLY A 48 -3.88 -42.96 5.54
C GLY A 48 -2.82 -42.60 4.49
N VAL A 49 -2.29 -43.61 3.82
CA VAL A 49 -1.28 -43.44 2.76
C VAL A 49 -1.68 -44.28 1.53
N LEU A 50 -1.90 -43.60 0.43
CA LEU A 50 -2.09 -44.20 -0.87
C LEU A 50 -0.79 -44.04 -1.68
N ASP A 51 0.10 -45.07 -1.62
CA ASP A 51 1.40 -45.09 -2.29
C ASP A 51 1.55 -46.40 -3.08
N GLY A 52 1.51 -46.33 -4.36
CA GLY A 52 1.61 -47.50 -5.23
C GLY A 52 2.87 -47.58 -6.07
N ASN A 53 3.77 -46.63 -6.03
CA ASN A 53 4.87 -46.51 -7.00
C ASN A 53 4.38 -46.74 -8.47
N LEU A 54 3.12 -46.37 -8.72
CA LEU A 54 2.43 -46.53 -10.01
C LEU A 54 2.39 -45.21 -10.76
N ASN A 55 2.20 -45.24 -12.05
CA ASN A 55 2.20 -44.05 -12.88
C ASN A 55 1.01 -43.10 -12.60
N ASN A 56 -0.15 -43.63 -12.23
CA ASN A 56 -1.33 -42.83 -11.85
C ASN A 56 -1.96 -43.55 -10.67
N ILE A 57 -1.81 -43.01 -9.46
CA ILE A 57 -2.29 -43.72 -8.27
C ILE A 57 -3.78 -43.51 -8.03
N VAL A 58 -4.29 -42.30 -8.31
CA VAL A 58 -5.72 -42.01 -8.39
C VAL A 58 -6.06 -41.67 -9.84
N ARG A 59 -7.00 -42.40 -10.42
CA ARG A 59 -7.34 -42.23 -11.82
C ARG A 59 -8.83 -42.00 -12.03
N GLY A 60 -9.16 -40.88 -12.66
CA GLY A 60 -10.48 -40.53 -13.13
C GLY A 60 -10.63 -40.72 -14.64
N TYR A 61 -10.39 -41.98 -15.10
CA TYR A 61 -10.49 -42.35 -16.50
C TYR A 61 -10.69 -43.88 -16.62
N ILE A 62 -11.72 -44.33 -17.29
CA ILE A 62 -11.97 -45.76 -17.43
C ILE A 62 -11.82 -46.23 -18.87
N ALA A 63 -12.38 -45.64 -19.85
CA ALA A 63 -12.23 -45.92 -21.29
C ALA A 63 -12.99 -44.87 -22.09
N ALA A 64 -12.66 -44.70 -23.37
CA ALA A 64 -13.42 -43.80 -24.24
C ALA A 64 -14.92 -44.12 -24.20
N GLY A 65 -15.74 -43.15 -23.79
CA GLY A 65 -17.20 -43.25 -23.70
C GLY A 65 -17.79 -43.52 -22.31
N ASN A 66 -16.96 -43.62 -21.25
CA ASN A 66 -17.44 -43.62 -19.86
C ASN A 66 -16.92 -42.34 -19.16
N GLU A 67 -17.69 -41.28 -19.24
CA GLU A 67 -17.41 -40.03 -18.54
C GLU A 67 -17.58 -40.24 -17.04
N ILE A 68 -16.59 -39.80 -16.25
CA ILE A 68 -16.66 -39.78 -14.78
C ILE A 68 -17.05 -38.40 -14.36
N ASP A 69 -18.29 -38.20 -13.96
CA ASP A 69 -18.81 -36.91 -13.52
C ASP A 69 -18.84 -36.83 -12.00
N ASN A 70 -18.49 -35.60 -11.49
CA ASN A 70 -18.68 -35.23 -10.10
C ASN A 70 -17.99 -36.13 -9.06
N ALA A 71 -16.88 -36.75 -9.40
CA ALA A 71 -16.07 -37.51 -8.42
C ALA A 71 -15.37 -36.56 -7.44
N THR A 72 -15.21 -36.98 -6.20
CA THR A 72 -14.54 -36.19 -5.16
C THR A 72 -13.35 -36.94 -4.57
N VAL A 73 -12.22 -36.25 -4.36
CA VAL A 73 -11.04 -36.73 -3.64
C VAL A 73 -10.80 -35.82 -2.45
N ILE A 74 -10.81 -36.38 -1.25
CA ILE A 74 -10.54 -35.70 0.01
C ILE A 74 -9.26 -36.26 0.60
N VAL A 75 -8.28 -35.38 0.90
CA VAL A 75 -7.08 -35.76 1.64
C VAL A 75 -7.12 -34.99 2.95
N GLU A 76 -7.33 -35.71 4.04
CA GLU A 76 -7.38 -35.13 5.38
C GLU A 76 -5.98 -34.73 5.87
N SER A 77 -5.92 -33.94 6.94
CA SER A 77 -4.65 -33.58 7.57
C SER A 77 -3.87 -34.82 8.02
N GLY A 78 -2.65 -34.99 7.50
CA GLY A 78 -1.84 -36.18 7.74
C GLY A 78 -2.09 -37.35 6.76
N GLY A 79 -3.11 -37.25 5.89
CA GLY A 79 -3.30 -38.19 4.77
C GLY A 79 -2.33 -37.90 3.62
N ILE A 80 -1.94 -38.93 2.89
CA ILE A 80 -0.92 -38.85 1.80
C ILE A 80 -1.41 -39.58 0.55
N ILE A 81 -1.37 -38.91 -0.60
CA ILE A 81 -1.42 -39.54 -1.92
C ILE A 81 -0.06 -39.34 -2.58
N GLN A 82 0.65 -40.46 -2.83
CA GLN A 82 1.97 -40.45 -3.46
C GLN A 82 1.96 -41.23 -4.75
N GLY A 83 2.10 -40.56 -5.89
CA GLY A 83 2.23 -41.17 -7.20
C GLY A 83 3.67 -41.13 -7.73
N LYS A 84 4.08 -42.11 -8.53
CA LYS A 84 5.36 -42.05 -9.23
C LYS A 84 5.32 -41.01 -10.36
N SER A 85 4.37 -41.12 -11.29
CA SER A 85 4.21 -40.16 -12.39
C SER A 85 3.15 -39.12 -12.07
N ASN A 86 1.88 -39.52 -11.90
CA ASN A 86 0.83 -38.62 -11.45
C ASN A 86 0.24 -39.15 -10.15
N ALA A 87 0.02 -38.25 -9.17
CA ALA A 87 -0.72 -38.62 -7.98
C ALA A 87 -2.22 -38.72 -8.31
N ILE A 88 -2.78 -37.72 -8.97
CA ILE A 88 -4.17 -37.72 -9.45
C ILE A 88 -4.17 -37.44 -10.96
N MET A 89 -4.84 -38.28 -11.73
CA MET A 89 -5.03 -38.13 -13.17
C MET A 89 -6.52 -38.10 -13.48
N GLY A 90 -7.01 -36.92 -13.89
CA GLY A 90 -8.36 -36.75 -14.45
C GLY A 90 -8.29 -36.56 -15.95
N ARG A 91 -8.97 -37.40 -16.73
CA ARG A 91 -9.03 -37.28 -18.17
C ARG A 91 -10.46 -37.36 -18.66
N GLU A 92 -10.85 -36.45 -19.57
CA GLU A 92 -12.18 -36.46 -20.19
C GLU A 92 -13.30 -36.53 -19.12
N LEU A 93 -13.17 -35.80 -18.02
CA LEU A 93 -14.11 -35.82 -16.89
C LEU A 93 -14.72 -34.45 -16.62
N SER A 94 -15.87 -34.45 -15.99
CA SER A 94 -16.60 -33.23 -15.61
C SER A 94 -16.78 -33.16 -14.08
N GLY A 95 -16.53 -31.99 -13.50
CA GLY A 95 -16.84 -31.71 -12.09
C GLY A 95 -15.97 -32.42 -11.06
N LEU A 96 -14.74 -32.84 -11.38
CA LEU A 96 -13.81 -33.39 -10.37
C LEU A 96 -13.59 -32.38 -9.24
N THR A 97 -13.77 -32.82 -8.01
CA THR A 97 -13.45 -32.00 -6.82
C THR A 97 -12.30 -32.64 -6.05
N VAL A 98 -11.23 -31.87 -5.79
CA VAL A 98 -10.10 -32.25 -4.93
C VAL A 98 -10.02 -31.31 -3.75
N ILE A 99 -10.11 -31.84 -2.54
CA ILE A 99 -9.98 -31.09 -1.27
C ILE A 99 -8.77 -31.64 -0.53
N ASN A 100 -7.71 -30.84 -0.44
CA ASN A 100 -6.46 -31.25 0.20
C ASN A 100 -6.19 -30.49 1.50
N SER A 101 -6.09 -31.21 2.60
CA SER A 101 -5.56 -30.76 3.89
C SER A 101 -4.27 -31.51 4.28
N GLY A 102 -3.91 -32.55 3.54
CA GLY A 102 -2.75 -33.41 3.73
C GLY A 102 -1.68 -33.19 2.66
N THR A 103 -1.18 -34.27 2.07
CA THR A 103 -0.13 -34.23 1.04
C THR A 103 -0.58 -34.94 -0.22
N ILE A 104 -0.45 -34.26 -1.36
CA ILE A 104 -0.57 -34.87 -2.70
C ILE A 104 0.77 -34.66 -3.41
N GLU A 105 1.48 -35.73 -3.70
CA GLU A 105 2.80 -35.64 -4.30
C GLU A 105 3.02 -36.56 -5.49
N ALA A 106 3.86 -36.12 -6.43
CA ALA A 106 4.36 -36.93 -7.51
C ALA A 106 5.89 -36.86 -7.58
N THR A 107 6.54 -38.03 -7.56
CA THR A 107 8.00 -38.11 -7.42
C THR A 107 8.77 -38.06 -8.74
N SER A 108 8.09 -38.06 -9.90
CA SER A 108 8.77 -37.93 -11.19
C SER A 108 7.99 -37.18 -12.27
N SER A 109 6.77 -36.69 -12.02
CA SER A 109 6.02 -35.92 -13.01
C SER A 109 5.04 -34.95 -12.36
N LYS A 110 3.72 -35.18 -12.40
CA LYS A 110 2.68 -34.18 -12.04
C LYS A 110 1.90 -34.62 -10.81
N ALA A 111 1.64 -33.73 -9.84
CA ALA A 111 0.80 -34.13 -8.73
C ALA A 111 -0.67 -34.25 -9.16
N ILE A 112 -1.23 -33.25 -9.82
CA ILE A 112 -2.60 -33.32 -10.37
C ILE A 112 -2.56 -32.98 -11.86
N GLN A 113 -3.01 -33.91 -12.69
CA GLN A 113 -3.15 -33.69 -14.13
C GLN A 113 -4.62 -33.76 -14.54
N LEU A 114 -5.10 -32.68 -15.14
CA LEU A 114 -6.44 -32.54 -15.73
C LEU A 114 -6.28 -32.45 -17.25
N GLN A 115 -6.67 -33.50 -17.95
CA GLN A 115 -6.57 -33.58 -19.40
C GLN A 115 -7.98 -33.62 -20.00
N ASP A 116 -8.28 -32.66 -20.89
CA ASP A 116 -9.61 -32.54 -21.51
C ASP A 116 -10.75 -32.51 -20.46
N ALA A 117 -10.46 -32.00 -19.24
CA ALA A 117 -11.36 -31.97 -18.11
C ALA A 117 -12.14 -30.65 -18.05
N GLN A 118 -13.39 -30.72 -17.61
CA GLN A 118 -14.29 -29.57 -17.51
C GLN A 118 -14.72 -29.30 -16.07
N GLY A 119 -14.69 -28.04 -15.64
CA GLY A 119 -15.24 -27.61 -14.35
C GLY A 119 -14.57 -28.24 -13.10
N ALA A 120 -13.32 -28.67 -13.19
CA ALA A 120 -12.63 -29.25 -12.04
C ALA A 120 -12.40 -28.21 -10.94
N THR A 121 -12.58 -28.59 -9.67
CA THR A 121 -12.34 -27.75 -8.50
C THR A 121 -11.25 -28.33 -7.63
N ILE A 122 -10.19 -27.56 -7.36
CA ILE A 122 -9.09 -27.96 -6.49
C ILE A 122 -8.99 -26.96 -5.35
N THR A 123 -9.17 -27.43 -4.12
CA THR A 123 -9.02 -26.62 -2.89
C THR A 123 -7.87 -27.15 -2.06
N ASN A 124 -6.76 -26.43 -2.04
CA ASN A 124 -5.63 -26.70 -1.15
C ASN A 124 -5.76 -25.86 0.11
N LYS A 125 -6.19 -26.49 1.19
CA LYS A 125 -6.45 -25.81 2.47
C LYS A 125 -5.16 -25.44 3.19
N SER A 126 -5.25 -24.58 4.19
CA SER A 126 -4.12 -24.24 5.06
C SER A 126 -3.48 -25.50 5.64
N GLY A 127 -2.15 -25.63 5.53
CA GLY A 127 -1.40 -26.83 5.90
C GLY A 127 -1.35 -27.91 4.82
N GLY A 128 -2.20 -27.84 3.79
CA GLY A 128 -2.18 -28.76 2.66
C GLY A 128 -0.95 -28.53 1.76
N LEU A 129 -0.39 -29.61 1.25
CA LEU A 129 0.77 -29.63 0.37
C LEU A 129 0.44 -30.33 -0.95
N ILE A 130 0.66 -29.65 -2.08
CA ILE A 130 0.64 -30.24 -3.42
C ILE A 130 2.01 -30.04 -4.04
N PHE A 131 2.71 -31.13 -4.28
CA PHE A 131 4.10 -31.10 -4.74
C PHE A 131 4.30 -31.99 -5.95
N ALA A 132 5.16 -31.60 -6.87
CA ALA A 132 5.62 -32.45 -7.95
C ALA A 132 7.04 -32.13 -8.40
N ASP A 133 7.67 -33.12 -8.95
CA ASP A 133 8.99 -32.97 -9.56
C ASP A 133 8.91 -32.04 -10.78
N THR A 134 7.94 -32.28 -11.69
CA THR A 134 7.80 -31.39 -12.86
C THR A 134 6.74 -30.32 -12.67
N ASN A 135 5.44 -30.65 -12.66
CA ASN A 135 4.37 -29.67 -12.53
C ASN A 135 3.43 -30.09 -11.40
N ALA A 136 3.12 -29.18 -10.45
CA ALA A 136 2.23 -29.58 -9.37
C ALA A 136 0.79 -29.74 -9.88
N ILE A 137 0.24 -28.77 -10.60
CA ILE A 137 -1.10 -28.85 -11.18
C ILE A 137 -1.04 -28.50 -12.67
N VAL A 138 -1.61 -29.35 -13.51
CA VAL A 138 -1.70 -29.15 -14.97
C VAL A 138 -3.14 -29.26 -15.43
N GLN A 139 -3.60 -28.29 -16.21
CA GLN A 139 -4.80 -28.41 -17.05
C GLN A 139 -4.40 -28.22 -18.51
N GLN A 140 -4.80 -29.15 -19.37
CA GLN A 140 -4.44 -29.15 -20.79
C GLN A 140 -5.53 -29.77 -21.66
N SER A 141 -5.64 -29.26 -22.88
CA SER A 141 -6.40 -29.91 -23.95
C SER A 141 -5.45 -30.77 -24.78
N VAL A 142 -5.75 -32.03 -24.99
CA VAL A 142 -4.88 -32.97 -25.75
C VAL A 142 -5.63 -33.61 -26.93
N GLY A 143 -6.94 -33.68 -26.84
CA GLY A 143 -7.82 -34.26 -27.85
C GLY A 143 -8.62 -33.22 -28.63
N THR A 144 -9.85 -33.56 -28.95
CA THR A 144 -10.83 -32.67 -29.58
C THR A 144 -11.64 -31.89 -28.57
N GLU A 145 -11.64 -32.29 -27.31
CA GLU A 145 -12.31 -31.63 -26.22
C GLU A 145 -11.43 -30.52 -25.64
N VAL A 146 -12.03 -29.42 -25.24
CA VAL A 146 -11.34 -28.29 -24.65
C VAL A 146 -11.39 -28.40 -23.13
N ALA A 147 -10.22 -28.42 -22.48
CA ALA A 147 -10.14 -28.33 -21.04
C ALA A 147 -10.58 -26.93 -20.60
N THR A 148 -11.63 -26.81 -19.79
CA THR A 148 -12.21 -25.51 -19.46
C THR A 148 -12.69 -25.43 -18.02
N GLY A 149 -12.70 -24.21 -17.46
CA GLY A 149 -13.37 -23.89 -16.20
C GLY A 149 -12.76 -24.49 -14.95
N ALA A 150 -11.47 -24.87 -14.94
CA ALA A 150 -10.84 -25.29 -13.69
C ALA A 150 -10.80 -24.15 -12.67
N SER A 151 -11.13 -24.48 -11.42
CA SER A 151 -11.08 -23.55 -10.29
C SER A 151 -10.10 -24.04 -9.24
N ILE A 152 -9.03 -23.29 -8.98
CA ILE A 152 -8.02 -23.60 -7.97
C ILE A 152 -8.05 -22.55 -6.88
N SER A 153 -8.22 -22.96 -5.63
CA SER A 153 -8.05 -22.13 -4.43
C SER A 153 -6.91 -22.69 -3.58
N ASN A 154 -5.95 -21.85 -3.25
CA ASN A 154 -4.77 -22.24 -2.47
C ASN A 154 -4.61 -21.39 -1.22
N ALA A 155 -4.77 -21.99 -0.05
CA ALA A 155 -4.39 -21.45 1.26
C ALA A 155 -3.21 -22.21 1.89
N GLY A 156 -2.72 -23.26 1.23
CA GLY A 156 -1.58 -24.09 1.62
C GLY A 156 -0.34 -23.82 0.77
N THR A 157 0.40 -24.88 0.44
CA THR A 157 1.60 -24.81 -0.40
C THR A 157 1.42 -25.64 -1.67
N ILE A 158 1.70 -25.02 -2.82
CA ILE A 158 1.78 -25.70 -4.12
C ILE A 158 3.16 -25.42 -4.71
N TYR A 159 3.93 -26.46 -5.04
CA TYR A 159 5.24 -26.22 -5.64
C TYR A 159 5.71 -27.30 -6.60
N SER A 160 6.67 -26.93 -7.44
CA SER A 160 7.38 -27.81 -8.36
C SER A 160 8.87 -27.54 -8.36
N VAL A 161 9.66 -28.56 -8.79
CA VAL A 161 11.13 -28.47 -8.82
C VAL A 161 11.62 -28.08 -10.21
N GLU A 162 11.24 -28.84 -11.23
CA GLU A 162 11.85 -28.75 -12.56
C GLU A 162 11.06 -27.89 -13.56
N ASN A 163 9.79 -27.60 -13.28
CA ASN A 163 8.94 -26.87 -14.23
C ASN A 163 8.00 -25.90 -13.48
N ARG A 164 6.76 -25.70 -13.94
CA ARG A 164 5.77 -24.77 -13.39
C ARG A 164 5.00 -25.40 -12.22
N ALA A 165 4.73 -24.61 -11.20
CA ALA A 165 3.83 -25.08 -10.13
C ALA A 165 2.40 -25.25 -10.64
N ILE A 166 1.89 -24.28 -11.40
CA ILE A 166 0.56 -24.35 -12.04
C ILE A 166 0.72 -24.07 -13.53
N TYR A 167 0.13 -24.94 -14.33
CA TYR A 167 0.31 -24.94 -15.78
C TYR A 167 -1.02 -25.15 -16.51
N PHE A 168 -1.62 -24.05 -16.98
CA PHE A 168 -2.76 -24.06 -17.90
C PHE A 168 -2.22 -23.82 -19.30
N TYR A 169 -2.40 -24.78 -20.21
CA TYR A 169 -1.81 -24.66 -21.52
C TYR A 169 -2.57 -25.45 -22.58
N ASP A 170 -2.15 -25.27 -23.84
CA ASP A 170 -2.62 -26.00 -25.02
C ASP A 170 -4.13 -25.84 -25.25
N GLY A 171 -4.61 -24.59 -25.10
CA GLY A 171 -6.01 -24.22 -25.29
C GLY A 171 -6.89 -24.43 -24.06
N ALA A 172 -6.32 -24.61 -22.86
CA ALA A 172 -7.11 -24.57 -21.63
C ALA A 172 -7.71 -23.18 -21.43
N THR A 173 -9.03 -23.09 -21.21
CA THR A 173 -9.75 -21.80 -21.12
C THR A 173 -10.50 -21.63 -19.81
N ASP A 174 -10.85 -20.38 -19.52
CA ASP A 174 -11.80 -20.01 -18.46
C ASP A 174 -11.40 -20.51 -17.06
N ALA A 175 -10.09 -20.71 -16.82
CA ALA A 175 -9.58 -21.16 -15.53
C ALA A 175 -9.57 -20.02 -14.50
N THR A 176 -9.80 -20.36 -13.25
CA THR A 176 -9.68 -19.45 -12.10
C THR A 176 -8.66 -19.96 -11.12
N LEU A 177 -7.67 -19.13 -10.78
CA LEU A 177 -6.70 -19.37 -9.74
C LEU A 177 -6.81 -18.30 -8.67
N THR A 178 -7.11 -18.71 -7.43
CA THR A 178 -7.08 -17.85 -6.26
C THR A 178 -6.00 -18.34 -5.31
N ASN A 179 -4.98 -17.52 -5.07
CA ASN A 179 -3.98 -17.75 -4.04
C ASN A 179 -4.32 -16.87 -2.84
N ASP A 180 -4.87 -17.49 -1.81
CA ASP A 180 -5.38 -16.82 -0.63
C ASP A 180 -4.25 -16.26 0.25
N SER A 181 -4.59 -15.40 1.19
CA SER A 181 -3.63 -14.88 2.18
C SER A 181 -3.00 -16.04 2.95
N GLY A 182 -1.66 -16.11 2.97
CA GLY A 182 -0.89 -17.21 3.54
C GLY A 182 -0.65 -18.38 2.58
N GLY A 183 -1.34 -18.45 1.45
CA GLY A 183 -1.08 -19.42 0.40
C GLY A 183 0.26 -19.16 -0.31
N ILE A 184 1.01 -20.23 -0.61
CA ILE A 184 2.34 -20.15 -1.23
C ILE A 184 2.33 -21.01 -2.50
N ILE A 185 2.69 -20.40 -3.63
CA ILE A 185 2.88 -21.08 -4.91
C ILE A 185 4.31 -20.77 -5.38
N TYR A 186 5.16 -21.78 -5.58
CA TYR A 186 6.52 -21.54 -6.05
C TYR A 186 7.06 -22.64 -6.95
N ASN A 187 8.10 -22.29 -7.71
CA ASN A 187 8.96 -23.27 -8.37
C ASN A 187 10.44 -22.92 -8.14
N THR A 188 11.31 -23.89 -8.42
CA THR A 188 12.77 -23.73 -8.35
C THR A 188 13.44 -23.80 -9.71
N SER A 189 12.65 -23.80 -10.79
CA SER A 189 13.12 -23.91 -12.18
C SER A 189 13.23 -22.56 -12.88
N THR A 190 13.76 -22.56 -14.09
CA THR A 190 13.81 -21.37 -14.96
C THR A 190 12.48 -21.05 -15.65
N PHE A 191 11.51 -21.97 -15.61
CA PHE A 191 10.18 -21.75 -16.15
C PHE A 191 9.35 -20.81 -15.25
N ALA A 192 8.27 -20.26 -15.80
CA ALA A 192 7.32 -19.49 -15.00
C ALA A 192 6.75 -20.30 -13.84
N THR A 193 6.47 -19.65 -12.71
CA THR A 193 5.84 -20.35 -11.58
C THR A 193 4.40 -20.71 -11.90
N VAL A 194 3.65 -19.78 -12.47
CA VAL A 194 2.27 -19.95 -12.91
C VAL A 194 2.16 -19.58 -14.39
N GLN A 195 1.55 -20.44 -15.18
CA GLN A 195 1.13 -20.10 -16.54
C GLN A 195 -0.39 -20.15 -16.63
N ILE A 196 -0.99 -19.12 -17.25
CA ILE A 196 -2.42 -19.06 -17.54
C ILE A 196 -2.67 -18.91 -19.04
N ASP A 197 -3.77 -19.48 -19.51
CA ASP A 197 -4.20 -19.40 -20.90
C ASP A 197 -5.53 -18.61 -21.01
N THR A 198 -6.15 -18.61 -22.14
CA THR A 198 -7.24 -17.73 -22.59
C THR A 198 -8.40 -17.59 -21.59
N ASN A 199 -8.91 -16.37 -21.42
CA ASN A 199 -10.06 -15.98 -20.58
C ASN A 199 -9.90 -16.33 -19.09
N SER A 200 -8.70 -16.60 -18.62
CA SER A 200 -8.46 -17.04 -17.25
C SER A 200 -8.32 -15.88 -16.28
N THR A 201 -8.62 -16.15 -15.00
CA THR A 201 -8.50 -15.19 -13.92
C THR A 201 -7.54 -15.70 -12.85
N LEU A 202 -6.57 -14.87 -12.49
CA LEU A 202 -5.65 -15.11 -11.38
C LEU A 202 -5.83 -14.02 -10.33
N VAL A 203 -6.07 -14.42 -9.08
CA VAL A 203 -6.11 -13.51 -7.92
C VAL A 203 -5.05 -13.94 -6.93
N ASN A 204 -4.11 -13.06 -6.60
CA ASN A 204 -3.06 -13.33 -5.62
C ASN A 204 -3.18 -12.41 -4.41
N SER A 205 -3.47 -12.98 -3.25
CA SER A 205 -3.36 -12.34 -1.92
C SER A 205 -2.24 -12.94 -1.07
N GLY A 206 -1.63 -14.03 -1.53
CA GLY A 206 -0.53 -14.75 -0.89
C GLY A 206 0.81 -14.50 -1.56
N THR A 207 1.59 -15.56 -1.73
CA THR A 207 2.92 -15.54 -2.36
C THR A 207 2.92 -16.36 -3.64
N ILE A 208 3.36 -15.76 -4.76
CA ILE A 208 3.75 -16.48 -6.00
C ILE A 208 5.22 -16.15 -6.24
N GLU A 209 6.07 -17.17 -6.29
CA GLU A 209 7.51 -16.96 -6.27
C GLU A 209 8.26 -17.89 -7.25
N ASN A 210 9.04 -17.32 -8.16
CA ASN A 210 10.09 -18.04 -8.85
C ASN A 210 11.36 -18.02 -8.00
N ARG A 211 11.65 -19.12 -7.31
CA ARG A 211 12.81 -19.22 -6.40
C ARG A 211 14.14 -19.44 -7.12
N ASN A 212 14.12 -19.74 -8.40
CA ASN A 212 15.34 -19.82 -9.19
C ASN A 212 15.94 -18.42 -9.41
N SER A 213 15.12 -17.47 -9.89
CA SER A 213 15.55 -16.08 -10.11
C SER A 213 14.36 -15.13 -10.25
N PRO A 214 14.42 -13.94 -9.67
CA PRO A 214 13.45 -12.86 -9.94
C PRO A 214 13.42 -12.41 -11.41
N SER A 215 14.45 -12.75 -12.20
CA SER A 215 14.51 -12.44 -13.64
C SER A 215 13.64 -13.38 -14.49
N ASN A 216 13.28 -14.54 -13.96
CA ASN A 216 12.35 -15.46 -14.61
C ASN A 216 10.89 -14.97 -14.44
N ALA A 217 9.97 -15.53 -15.20
CA ALA A 217 8.57 -15.21 -15.03
C ALA A 217 8.02 -15.82 -13.71
N GLY A 218 7.36 -15.00 -12.90
CA GLY A 218 6.50 -15.48 -11.83
C GLY A 218 5.13 -15.88 -12.39
N ILE A 219 4.62 -15.08 -13.33
CA ILE A 219 3.36 -15.31 -14.05
C ILE A 219 3.61 -15.19 -15.54
N GLU A 220 3.26 -16.21 -16.31
CA GLU A 220 3.29 -16.22 -17.76
C GLU A 220 1.87 -16.31 -18.32
N ILE A 221 1.54 -15.49 -19.30
CA ILE A 221 0.23 -15.42 -19.94
C ILE A 221 0.38 -15.76 -21.41
N VAL A 222 -0.11 -16.90 -21.82
CA VAL A 222 0.04 -17.40 -23.21
C VAL A 222 -1.22 -17.20 -24.04
N GLY A 223 -2.38 -16.91 -23.42
CA GLY A 223 -3.65 -16.65 -24.06
C GLY A 223 -4.12 -15.20 -23.96
N ASN A 224 -5.27 -14.90 -24.57
CA ASN A 224 -5.86 -13.57 -24.58
C ASN A 224 -6.92 -13.38 -23.49
N ASN A 225 -7.27 -12.11 -23.21
CA ASN A 225 -8.38 -11.70 -22.34
C ASN A 225 -8.25 -12.19 -20.88
N ASN A 226 -7.05 -12.39 -20.38
CA ASN A 226 -6.83 -12.81 -19.01
C ASN A 226 -6.88 -11.63 -18.05
N THR A 227 -7.24 -11.92 -16.80
CA THR A 227 -7.19 -10.94 -15.70
C THR A 227 -6.26 -11.46 -14.60
N VAL A 228 -5.24 -10.67 -14.24
CA VAL A 228 -4.40 -10.90 -13.07
C VAL A 228 -4.66 -9.81 -12.06
N THR A 229 -5.01 -10.17 -10.83
CA THR A 229 -5.21 -9.24 -9.71
C THR A 229 -4.19 -9.52 -8.63
N LEU A 230 -3.37 -8.52 -8.29
CA LEU A 230 -2.45 -8.55 -7.15
C LEU A 230 -3.05 -7.68 -6.04
N LYS A 231 -3.30 -8.26 -4.86
CA LYS A 231 -3.99 -7.56 -3.78
C LYS A 231 -3.41 -7.85 -2.40
N ASP A 232 -3.85 -7.08 -1.39
CA ASP A 232 -3.53 -7.30 0.02
C ASP A 232 -2.02 -7.31 0.31
N LYS A 233 -1.24 -6.47 -0.43
CA LYS A 233 0.22 -6.45 -0.37
C LYS A 233 0.85 -7.83 -0.63
N SER A 234 0.24 -8.62 -1.51
CA SER A 234 0.72 -9.95 -1.91
C SER A 234 2.14 -9.90 -2.46
N ILE A 235 2.85 -11.00 -2.29
CA ILE A 235 4.21 -11.16 -2.78
C ILE A 235 4.17 -11.79 -4.16
N LEU A 236 4.84 -11.14 -5.11
CA LEU A 236 5.15 -11.71 -6.41
C LEU A 236 6.66 -11.61 -6.62
N VAL A 237 7.31 -12.70 -6.96
CA VAL A 237 8.73 -12.75 -7.35
C VAL A 237 8.81 -13.33 -8.77
N GLY A 238 9.41 -12.55 -9.67
CA GLY A 238 9.48 -12.89 -11.09
C GLY A 238 8.54 -12.06 -11.96
N LYS A 239 8.91 -11.89 -13.24
CA LYS A 239 8.19 -11.02 -14.20
C LYS A 239 6.74 -11.48 -14.42
N ILE A 240 5.91 -10.52 -14.85
CA ILE A 240 4.61 -10.84 -15.46
C ILE A 240 4.82 -10.78 -16.97
N ASP A 241 4.81 -11.93 -17.62
CA ASP A 241 5.08 -12.03 -19.06
C ASP A 241 3.81 -12.36 -19.83
N GLY A 242 3.34 -11.42 -20.62
CA GLY A 242 2.19 -11.59 -21.51
C GLY A 242 2.60 -11.81 -22.98
N GLY A 243 3.89 -11.84 -23.29
CA GLY A 243 4.37 -12.06 -24.65
C GLY A 243 3.70 -11.16 -25.69
N THR A 244 3.13 -11.76 -26.73
CA THR A 244 2.39 -11.07 -27.81
C THR A 244 0.86 -11.12 -27.64
N THR A 245 0.36 -11.61 -26.53
CA THR A 245 -1.07 -11.76 -26.26
C THR A 245 -1.77 -10.41 -26.04
N THR A 246 -3.09 -10.37 -26.24
CA THR A 246 -3.89 -9.15 -26.21
C THR A 246 -5.09 -9.25 -25.29
N GLY A 247 -5.68 -8.09 -24.93
CA GLY A 247 -6.86 -8.03 -24.07
C GLY A 247 -6.59 -8.34 -22.59
N ASN A 248 -5.35 -8.55 -22.18
CA ASN A 248 -5.01 -8.90 -20.82
C ASN A 248 -5.04 -7.68 -19.89
N THR A 249 -5.54 -7.87 -18.67
CA THR A 249 -5.69 -6.84 -17.67
C THR A 249 -4.89 -7.17 -16.41
N LEU A 250 -4.10 -6.22 -15.92
CA LEU A 250 -3.48 -6.27 -14.60
C LEU A 250 -4.20 -5.32 -13.66
N LYS A 251 -4.68 -5.85 -12.54
CA LYS A 251 -5.35 -5.11 -11.48
C LYS A 251 -4.50 -5.11 -10.21
N PHE A 252 -4.42 -3.95 -9.58
CA PHE A 252 -3.68 -3.76 -8.33
C PHE A 252 -4.67 -3.32 -7.24
N GLN A 253 -4.58 -3.94 -6.05
CA GLN A 253 -5.39 -3.66 -4.88
C GLN A 253 -4.54 -3.84 -3.62
N HIS A 254 -3.52 -3.01 -3.45
CA HIS A 254 -2.55 -3.10 -2.37
C HIS A 254 -2.81 -2.14 -1.21
N GLY A 255 -3.86 -1.36 -1.30
CA GLY A 255 -4.21 -0.28 -0.39
C GLY A 255 -3.89 1.10 -0.95
N VAL A 256 -4.62 2.09 -0.43
CA VAL A 256 -4.47 3.49 -0.83
C VAL A 256 -3.07 3.97 -0.44
N GLY A 257 -2.36 4.63 -1.36
CA GLY A 257 -1.06 5.20 -1.12
C GLY A 257 0.12 4.24 -1.21
N GLN A 258 -0.12 2.95 -1.42
CA GLN A 258 0.94 1.97 -1.57
C GLN A 258 1.70 2.19 -2.88
N GLY A 259 3.01 2.42 -2.79
CA GLY A 259 3.90 2.43 -3.95
C GLY A 259 4.21 1.01 -4.43
N TYR A 260 4.27 0.83 -5.74
CA TYR A 260 4.67 -0.44 -6.34
C TYR A 260 5.29 -0.24 -7.73
N TYR A 261 6.12 -1.19 -8.13
CA TYR A 261 6.63 -1.32 -9.49
C TYR A 261 6.79 -2.80 -9.83
N TYR A 262 6.08 -3.25 -10.86
CA TYR A 262 6.19 -4.60 -11.38
C TYR A 262 6.81 -4.60 -12.77
N GLU A 263 7.86 -5.41 -12.96
CA GLU A 263 8.43 -5.66 -14.27
C GLU A 263 7.47 -6.53 -15.07
N THR A 264 7.09 -6.04 -16.25
CA THR A 264 6.17 -6.72 -17.15
C THR A 264 6.76 -6.81 -18.55
N ALA A 265 6.42 -7.87 -19.28
CA ALA A 265 6.64 -7.99 -20.72
C ALA A 265 5.30 -8.18 -21.42
N GLY A 266 5.13 -7.54 -22.58
CA GLY A 266 3.85 -7.55 -23.31
C GLY A 266 2.97 -6.33 -23.02
N SER A 267 1.72 -6.37 -23.49
CA SER A 267 0.77 -5.26 -23.39
C SER A 267 -0.37 -5.58 -22.45
N PHE A 268 -0.63 -4.69 -21.50
CA PHE A 268 -1.66 -4.86 -20.48
C PHE A 268 -2.55 -3.63 -20.34
N ASN A 269 -3.84 -3.86 -20.07
CA ASN A 269 -4.71 -2.86 -19.53
C ASN A 269 -4.48 -2.78 -18.01
N LEU A 270 -3.97 -1.64 -17.53
CA LEU A 270 -3.58 -1.46 -16.13
C LEU A 270 -4.68 -0.76 -15.34
N GLN A 271 -5.05 -1.29 -14.19
CA GLN A 271 -6.08 -0.74 -13.30
C GLN A 271 -5.60 -0.82 -11.85
N ASP A 272 -5.75 0.27 -11.10
CA ASP A 272 -5.61 0.27 -9.64
C ASP A 272 -7.01 0.40 -9.03
N LEU A 273 -7.39 -0.54 -8.18
CA LEU A 273 -8.73 -0.61 -7.58
C LEU A 273 -8.85 0.23 -6.31
N ASP A 274 -7.72 0.67 -5.74
CA ASP A 274 -7.66 1.55 -4.57
C ASP A 274 -7.60 3.03 -4.97
N GLY A 275 -7.57 3.32 -6.29
CA GLY A 275 -7.53 4.68 -6.83
C GLY A 275 -6.14 5.30 -6.91
N ASN A 276 -5.05 4.52 -6.69
CA ASN A 276 -3.71 5.00 -6.96
C ASN A 276 -3.50 5.21 -8.47
N GLN A 277 -2.74 6.22 -8.83
CA GLN A 277 -2.46 6.48 -10.24
C GLN A 277 -1.43 5.48 -10.79
N VAL A 278 -1.87 4.64 -11.74
CA VAL A 278 -0.96 3.75 -12.48
C VAL A 278 -0.37 4.49 -13.67
N VAL A 279 0.94 4.37 -13.87
CA VAL A 279 1.65 4.99 -15.00
C VAL A 279 1.47 4.14 -16.25
N LYS A 280 0.94 4.72 -17.33
CA LYS A 280 0.86 4.04 -18.63
C LYS A 280 2.27 3.70 -19.15
N GLY A 281 2.48 2.47 -19.59
CA GLY A 281 3.76 1.97 -20.06
C GLY A 281 4.70 1.47 -18.95
N SER A 282 4.23 1.47 -17.70
CA SER A 282 4.90 0.84 -16.57
C SER A 282 3.83 0.33 -15.61
N ALA A 283 3.92 -0.92 -15.18
CA ALA A 283 3.03 -1.47 -14.16
C ALA A 283 3.46 -0.96 -12.76
N GLY A 284 3.38 0.35 -12.59
CA GLY A 284 3.85 1.02 -11.38
C GLY A 284 2.99 2.19 -10.96
N SER A 285 2.98 2.46 -9.67
CA SER A 285 2.41 3.65 -9.04
C SER A 285 3.39 4.18 -8.00
N VAL A 286 3.50 5.50 -7.90
CA VAL A 286 4.28 6.12 -6.81
C VAL A 286 3.58 5.94 -5.46
N GLY A 287 2.33 5.51 -5.46
CA GLY A 287 1.47 5.66 -4.30
C GLY A 287 1.23 7.15 -4.07
N GLN A 288 1.28 7.57 -2.82
CA GLN A 288 1.31 8.99 -2.49
C GLN A 288 2.59 9.31 -1.74
N GLY A 289 3.32 10.25 -2.25
CA GLY A 289 4.56 10.70 -1.67
C GLY A 289 4.33 11.95 -0.81
N GLY A 290 5.19 12.23 0.16
CA GLY A 290 5.08 13.39 1.03
C GLY A 290 5.13 14.76 0.35
N SER A 291 5.22 14.80 -0.97
CA SER A 291 5.17 16.06 -1.74
C SER A 291 3.80 16.74 -1.66
N GLU A 292 2.71 15.99 -1.43
CA GLU A 292 1.34 16.50 -1.27
C GLU A 292 1.19 17.35 -0.03
N THR A 293 1.99 17.11 1.01
CA THR A 293 1.91 17.81 2.30
C THR A 293 2.82 19.03 2.38
N LEU A 294 3.52 19.36 1.29
CA LEU A 294 4.49 20.45 1.30
C LEU A 294 3.88 21.81 1.65
N ASP A 295 2.68 22.10 1.17
CA ASP A 295 1.95 23.32 1.50
C ASP A 295 1.45 23.36 2.95
N GLU A 296 1.13 22.19 3.54
CA GLU A 296 0.76 22.08 4.95
C GLU A 296 1.97 22.37 5.86
N LEU A 297 3.14 21.82 5.54
CA LEU A 297 4.38 22.12 6.26
C LEU A 297 4.75 23.58 6.19
N LEU A 298 4.64 24.21 5.02
CA LEU A 298 4.86 25.65 4.85
C LEU A 298 3.92 26.48 5.72
N SER A 299 2.63 26.08 5.78
CA SER A 299 1.63 26.74 6.61
C SER A 299 1.95 26.61 8.10
N LEU A 300 2.36 25.41 8.55
CA LEU A 300 2.72 25.18 9.94
C LEU A 300 3.93 26.04 10.35
N LYS A 301 4.96 26.09 9.52
CA LYS A 301 6.13 26.95 9.75
C LYS A 301 5.76 28.42 9.82
N SER A 302 4.95 28.92 8.88
CA SER A 302 4.45 30.30 8.90
C SER A 302 3.66 30.61 10.17
N LEU A 303 2.86 29.66 10.66
CA LEU A 303 2.13 29.78 11.91
C LEU A 303 3.10 29.86 13.11
N ASN A 304 4.09 28.99 13.18
CA ASN A 304 5.10 28.96 14.25
C ASN A 304 5.90 30.26 14.30
N ILE A 305 6.36 30.77 13.14
CA ILE A 305 7.07 32.05 13.03
C ILE A 305 6.16 33.20 13.53
N ARG A 306 4.93 33.26 13.09
CA ARG A 306 3.97 34.27 13.49
C ARG A 306 3.68 34.26 15.00
N GLN A 307 3.48 33.08 15.58
CA GLN A 307 3.27 32.94 17.02
C GLN A 307 4.51 33.38 17.82
N PHE A 308 5.71 33.05 17.35
CA PHE A 308 6.97 33.49 17.92
C PHE A 308 7.06 35.02 17.89
N LEU A 309 6.80 35.66 16.75
CA LEU A 309 6.85 37.12 16.61
C LEU A 309 5.79 37.85 17.47
N ASN A 310 4.60 37.27 17.61
CA ASN A 310 3.57 37.80 18.49
C ASN A 310 4.04 37.74 19.97
N ARG A 311 4.63 36.67 20.42
CA ARG A 311 5.18 36.55 21.79
C ARG A 311 6.36 37.49 22.01
N TYR A 312 7.21 37.68 21.01
CA TYR A 312 8.29 38.66 21.06
C TYR A 312 7.76 40.08 21.22
N LYS A 313 6.77 40.46 20.43
CA LYS A 313 6.14 41.79 20.48
C LYS A 313 5.45 42.09 21.81
N ASP A 314 4.72 41.12 22.34
CA ASP A 314 3.97 41.25 23.60
C ASP A 314 4.85 41.59 24.81
N SER A 315 6.11 41.42 24.66
CA SER A 315 7.10 41.69 25.71
C SER A 315 7.62 43.13 25.69
N GLU A 316 6.80 44.10 25.40
CA GLU A 316 6.93 45.49 24.96
C GLU A 316 7.98 46.43 25.59
N ASN A 317 8.70 46.09 26.65
CA ASN A 317 9.67 47.01 27.26
C ASN A 317 11.12 46.73 26.85
N LEU A 318 11.39 46.34 25.60
CA LEU A 318 12.64 45.66 25.24
C LEU A 318 13.40 46.24 24.07
N TYR A 319 13.11 47.48 23.66
CA TYR A 319 13.79 48.09 22.53
C TYR A 319 15.25 48.51 22.78
N ASP A 320 15.77 48.24 23.97
CA ASP A 320 17.16 48.58 24.33
C ASP A 320 18.06 47.35 24.30
N GLY A 321 18.30 46.77 23.13
CA GLY A 321 19.39 45.83 22.93
C GLY A 321 19.20 44.38 23.43
N ASN A 322 17.96 43.90 23.51
CA ASN A 322 17.65 42.60 24.08
C ASN A 322 17.44 41.51 22.99
N GLY A 323 18.18 40.41 23.08
CA GLY A 323 17.91 39.21 22.32
C GLY A 323 16.83 38.35 22.97
N TRP A 324 16.08 37.60 22.17
CA TRP A 324 15.13 36.60 22.62
C TRP A 324 15.31 35.28 21.88
N GLY A 325 15.26 34.20 22.64
CA GLY A 325 15.28 32.83 22.12
C GLY A 325 14.09 32.02 22.64
N GLU A 326 13.54 31.21 21.80
CA GLU A 326 12.45 30.29 22.10
C GLU A 326 12.72 28.93 21.48
N THR A 327 12.45 27.88 22.22
CA THR A 327 12.35 26.52 21.69
C THR A 327 10.89 26.09 21.67
N TYR A 328 10.52 25.28 20.72
CA TYR A 328 9.17 24.72 20.62
C TYR A 328 9.19 23.26 20.18
N THR A 329 8.13 22.57 20.51
CA THR A 329 7.81 21.26 19.97
C THR A 329 6.38 21.26 19.52
N SER A 330 6.06 20.55 18.43
CA SER A 330 4.68 20.34 18.03
C SER A 330 4.44 18.92 17.56
N PHE A 331 3.23 18.47 17.81
CA PHE A 331 2.68 17.23 17.27
C PHE A 331 1.48 17.59 16.41
N LEU A 332 1.41 17.04 15.21
CA LEU A 332 0.31 17.23 14.30
C LEU A 332 -0.16 15.85 13.83
N ASN A 333 -1.45 15.62 13.89
CA ASN A 333 -2.13 14.48 13.30
C ASN A 333 -3.04 14.98 12.18
N ARG A 334 -2.90 14.39 11.02
CA ARG A 334 -3.77 14.59 9.88
C ARG A 334 -4.46 13.29 9.55
N LYS A 335 -5.79 13.30 9.56
CA LYS A 335 -6.56 12.16 9.08
C LYS A 335 -6.68 12.17 7.57
N GLY A 336 -6.70 10.98 6.99
CA GLY A 336 -6.97 10.80 5.58
C GLY A 336 -8.35 11.37 5.23
N HIS A 337 -8.46 12.00 4.06
CA HIS A 337 -9.74 12.45 3.53
C HIS A 337 -10.42 11.30 2.78
N ALA A 338 -11.76 11.25 2.76
CA ALA A 338 -12.51 10.19 2.05
C ALA A 338 -12.12 10.04 0.56
N THR A 339 -11.62 11.11 -0.07
CA THR A 339 -11.11 11.12 -1.44
C THR A 339 -9.59 10.93 -1.54
N ASN A 340 -8.87 10.92 -0.41
CA ASN A 340 -7.42 10.79 -0.36
C ASN A 340 -6.94 10.29 1.01
N LEU A 341 -7.20 9.03 1.28
CA LEU A 341 -6.82 8.36 2.54
C LEU A 341 -5.30 8.31 2.76
N ALA A 342 -4.52 8.34 1.69
CA ALA A 342 -3.08 8.25 1.77
C ALA A 342 -2.38 9.52 2.26
N LEU A 343 -3.11 10.60 2.48
CA LEU A 343 -2.56 11.77 3.16
C LEU A 343 -2.64 11.66 4.69
N GLU A 344 -3.00 10.52 5.25
CA GLU A 344 -2.95 10.31 6.69
C GLU A 344 -1.50 10.25 7.17
N TYR A 345 -1.13 11.14 8.08
CA TYR A 345 0.21 11.17 8.66
C TYR A 345 0.23 11.80 10.04
N ASP A 346 1.23 11.40 10.80
CA ASP A 346 1.66 12.05 12.02
C ASP A 346 2.94 12.87 11.77
N LEU A 347 3.01 14.07 12.33
CA LEU A 347 4.20 14.90 12.32
C LEU A 347 4.61 15.21 13.76
N PHE A 348 5.86 14.95 14.06
CA PHE A 348 6.53 15.48 15.24
C PHE A 348 7.65 16.40 14.80
N ASN A 349 7.71 17.62 15.37
CA ASN A 349 8.82 18.53 15.14
C ASN A 349 9.29 19.24 16.42
N VAL A 350 10.51 19.68 16.37
CA VAL A 350 11.15 20.53 17.36
C VAL A 350 11.83 21.69 16.65
N GLY A 351 11.84 22.85 17.26
CA GLY A 351 12.48 24.02 16.68
C GLY A 351 13.02 25.00 17.72
N ALA A 352 13.81 25.91 17.22
CA ALA A 352 14.35 27.04 17.99
C ALA A 352 14.31 28.29 17.13
N ASN A 353 13.81 29.38 17.69
CA ASN A 353 13.79 30.69 17.08
C ASN A 353 14.60 31.66 17.92
N LEU A 354 15.43 32.46 17.27
CA LEU A 354 16.22 33.51 17.86
C LEU A 354 15.88 34.83 17.18
N ILE A 355 15.80 35.90 17.95
CA ILE A 355 15.65 37.25 17.41
C ILE A 355 16.63 38.17 18.12
N SER A 356 17.28 39.02 17.35
CA SER A 356 18.24 40.00 17.83
C SER A 356 17.90 41.38 17.24
N PRO A 357 17.68 42.43 18.09
CA PRO A 357 17.42 43.76 17.61
C PRO A 357 18.62 44.34 16.85
N LEU A 358 18.33 45.00 15.74
CA LEU A 358 19.23 45.86 15.01
C LEU A 358 18.69 47.31 15.06
N GLU A 359 19.45 48.27 14.59
CA GLU A 359 19.07 49.68 14.65
C GLU A 359 17.70 49.94 14.01
N ASN A 360 17.47 49.40 12.83
CA ASN A 360 16.26 49.66 12.05
C ASN A 360 15.41 48.41 11.76
N SER A 361 15.72 47.25 12.30
CA SER A 361 14.99 46.01 12.12
C SER A 361 15.41 45.02 13.21
N ASP A 362 14.79 43.88 13.27
CA ASP A 362 15.24 42.80 14.13
C ASP A 362 15.61 41.60 13.25
N PHE A 363 16.79 41.00 13.48
CA PHE A 363 17.25 39.84 12.77
C PHE A 363 16.64 38.59 13.39
N ILE A 364 16.12 37.68 12.54
CA ILE A 364 15.53 36.41 12.94
C ILE A 364 16.40 35.29 12.42
N LEU A 365 16.63 34.28 13.26
CA LEU A 365 17.19 32.99 12.89
C LEU A 365 16.29 31.88 13.42
N ALA A 366 15.88 30.95 12.59
CA ALA A 366 14.99 29.86 12.92
C ALA A 366 15.55 28.51 12.47
N PHE A 367 15.45 27.54 13.36
CA PHE A 367 15.82 26.15 13.12
C PHE A 367 14.63 25.26 13.41
N GLU A 368 14.41 24.26 12.59
CA GLU A 368 13.38 23.25 12.81
C GLU A 368 13.86 21.89 12.30
N ALA A 369 13.55 20.83 13.04
CA ALA A 369 13.72 19.45 12.60
C ALA A 369 12.44 18.68 12.90
N GLY A 370 12.07 17.76 12.03
CA GLY A 370 10.85 17.00 12.22
C GLY A 370 10.81 15.70 11.43
N VAL A 371 9.81 14.89 11.75
CA VAL A 371 9.54 13.62 11.10
C VAL A 371 8.05 13.53 10.79
N GLN A 372 7.74 13.27 9.52
CA GLN A 372 6.41 12.87 9.06
C GLN A 372 6.39 11.35 8.89
N ASP A 373 5.40 10.71 9.48
CA ASP A 373 5.16 9.27 9.40
C ASP A 373 3.79 9.04 8.75
N PHE A 374 3.78 8.45 7.56
CA PHE A 374 2.58 8.23 6.76
C PHE A 374 2.10 6.79 6.91
N GLU A 375 0.79 6.57 6.92
CA GLU A 375 0.16 5.25 7.00
C GLU A 375 0.61 4.28 5.89
N ALA A 376 1.06 4.79 4.75
CA ALA A 376 1.50 3.99 3.60
C ALA A 376 2.97 3.55 3.64
N ASP A 377 3.52 3.20 4.79
CA ASP A 377 4.91 2.77 4.96
C ASP A 377 5.93 3.79 4.38
N HIS A 378 5.65 5.07 4.53
CA HIS A 378 6.48 6.18 4.05
C HIS A 378 6.82 7.13 5.20
N LYS A 379 8.09 7.44 5.36
CA LYS A 379 8.60 8.34 6.40
C LYS A 379 9.48 9.41 5.79
N ILE A 380 9.31 10.66 6.22
CA ILE A 380 10.14 11.78 5.79
C ILE A 380 10.67 12.49 7.04
N SER A 381 11.98 12.54 7.18
CA SER A 381 12.66 13.43 8.13
C SER A 381 13.11 14.69 7.43
N TYR A 382 13.13 15.80 8.16
CA TYR A 382 13.59 17.07 7.61
C TYR A 382 14.31 17.93 8.64
N GLN A 383 15.18 18.80 8.13
CA GLN A 383 15.88 19.84 8.87
C GLN A 383 15.79 21.15 8.11
N ASN A 384 15.40 22.22 8.79
CA ASN A 384 15.25 23.54 8.20
C ASN A 384 16.13 24.56 8.93
N VAL A 385 16.74 25.43 8.16
CA VAL A 385 17.39 26.64 8.63
C VAL A 385 16.82 27.82 7.86
N SER A 386 16.33 28.83 8.57
CA SER A 386 15.77 30.04 7.99
C SER A 386 16.32 31.28 8.67
N ALA A 387 16.54 32.34 7.90
CA ALA A 387 16.99 33.63 8.41
C ALA A 387 16.22 34.76 7.74
N GLY A 388 16.07 35.87 8.44
CA GLY A 388 15.34 36.99 7.88
C GLY A 388 15.24 38.22 8.81
N LEU A 389 14.28 39.09 8.53
CA LEU A 389 14.09 40.36 9.21
C LEU A 389 12.64 40.48 9.71
N TYR A 390 12.52 41.07 10.87
CA TYR A 390 11.27 41.56 11.42
C TYR A 390 11.31 43.08 11.53
N LEU A 391 10.24 43.75 11.12
CA LEU A 391 10.07 45.18 11.09
C LEU A 391 8.89 45.53 11.99
N PRO A 392 9.11 45.84 13.28
CA PRO A 392 8.03 46.18 14.19
C PRO A 392 7.45 47.55 13.88
N SER A 393 6.12 47.68 13.99
CA SER A 393 5.33 48.87 13.61
C SER A 393 5.73 50.15 14.34
N ASN A 394 6.25 50.06 15.53
CA ASN A 394 6.66 51.22 16.36
C ASN A 394 8.02 51.80 15.96
N LYS A 395 8.84 51.09 15.19
CA LYS A 395 10.10 51.60 14.64
C LYS A 395 9.94 52.29 13.27
N TYR A 396 8.78 52.14 12.61
CA TYR A 396 8.54 52.64 11.25
C TYR A 396 7.23 53.38 11.10
N LEU A 397 7.17 54.30 10.13
CA LEU A 397 5.99 55.06 9.73
C LEU A 397 4.77 54.24 9.28
N LEU A 398 4.94 52.94 9.07
CA LEU A 398 3.95 52.03 8.47
C LEU A 398 3.06 51.39 9.52
N SER A 399 2.72 51.78 10.62
CA SER A 399 1.76 51.16 11.59
C SER A 399 1.42 49.66 11.41
N LEU A 400 2.34 48.91 10.76
CA LEU A 400 2.24 47.49 10.46
C LEU A 400 3.50 46.76 10.91
N ASP A 401 3.33 45.66 11.60
CA ASP A 401 4.40 44.70 11.85
C ASP A 401 4.62 43.86 10.59
N SER A 402 5.85 43.70 10.17
CA SER A 402 6.15 42.94 8.95
C SER A 402 7.35 42.02 9.16
N PHE A 403 7.35 40.91 8.47
CA PHE A 403 8.51 40.01 8.46
C PHE A 403 8.74 39.38 7.08
N ILE A 404 9.98 38.99 6.85
CA ILE A 404 10.40 38.13 5.72
C ILE A 404 11.52 37.20 6.17
N LEU A 405 11.38 35.94 5.90
CA LEU A 405 12.41 34.92 6.12
C LEU A 405 12.62 34.10 4.86
N GLY A 406 13.88 33.78 4.55
CA GLY A 406 14.26 32.78 3.55
C GLY A 406 14.92 31.58 4.23
N GLY A 407 14.68 30.39 3.73
CA GLY A 407 15.21 29.18 4.34
C GLY A 407 15.46 28.04 3.36
N ILE A 408 16.17 27.04 3.85
CA ILE A 408 16.45 25.78 3.16
C ILE A 408 16.00 24.65 4.08
N THR A 409 15.22 23.72 3.53
CA THR A 409 14.85 22.47 4.19
C THR A 409 15.54 21.32 3.48
N LEU A 410 16.34 20.57 4.19
CA LEU A 410 16.89 19.28 3.76
C LEU A 410 15.90 18.19 4.16
N LYS A 411 15.62 17.27 3.26
CA LYS A 411 14.65 16.18 3.46
C LYS A 411 15.24 14.84 3.09
N GLU A 412 14.99 13.87 3.94
CA GLU A 412 15.33 12.45 3.74
C GLU A 412 14.04 11.64 3.82
N GLY A 413 13.67 10.99 2.72
CA GLY A 413 12.50 10.13 2.64
C GLY A 413 12.92 8.67 2.59
N ALA A 414 12.15 7.80 3.24
CA ALA A 414 12.27 6.35 3.14
C ALA A 414 10.89 5.73 3.01
N ARG A 415 10.72 4.82 2.05
CA ARG A 415 9.47 4.10 1.82
C ARG A 415 9.70 2.69 1.32
N THR A 416 8.76 1.80 1.63
CA THR A 416 8.77 0.43 1.11
C THR A 416 7.77 0.32 -0.04
N ILE A 417 8.24 -0.15 -1.19
CA ILE A 417 7.38 -0.46 -2.34
C ILE A 417 7.25 -1.97 -2.53
N LEU A 418 6.16 -2.38 -3.16
CA LEU A 418 6.00 -3.74 -3.66
C LEU A 418 6.64 -3.87 -5.04
N THR A 419 7.33 -4.98 -5.29
CA THR A 419 8.00 -5.23 -6.57
C THR A 419 8.20 -6.72 -6.79
N ASN A 420 8.25 -7.15 -8.05
CA ASN A 420 8.57 -8.52 -8.42
C ASN A 420 10.04 -8.74 -8.81
N THR A 421 10.87 -7.70 -8.66
CA THR A 421 12.28 -7.73 -9.09
C THR A 421 13.25 -8.14 -7.98
N THR A 422 12.75 -8.41 -6.78
CA THR A 422 13.53 -8.86 -5.62
C THR A 422 12.95 -10.16 -5.07
N SER A 423 13.78 -10.96 -4.42
CA SER A 423 13.35 -12.22 -3.80
C SER A 423 12.39 -12.04 -2.60
N SER A 424 12.31 -10.84 -2.04
CA SER A 424 11.36 -10.53 -0.95
C SER A 424 10.01 -10.00 -1.44
N GLY A 425 9.88 -9.71 -2.74
CA GLY A 425 8.69 -9.01 -3.27
C GLY A 425 8.55 -7.56 -2.81
N LYS A 426 9.57 -7.01 -2.12
CA LYS A 426 9.58 -5.66 -1.54
C LYS A 426 10.93 -5.00 -1.75
N LEU A 427 10.93 -3.67 -1.81
CA LEU A 427 12.14 -2.88 -1.93
C LEU A 427 12.01 -1.60 -1.10
N ASN A 428 13.04 -1.30 -0.30
CA ASN A 428 13.16 -0.01 0.36
C ASN A 428 13.75 1.01 -0.62
N ILE A 429 13.14 2.17 -0.68
CA ILE A 429 13.53 3.27 -1.55
C ILE A 429 13.77 4.49 -0.68
N ASP A 430 14.93 5.10 -0.90
CA ASP A 430 15.34 6.31 -0.20
C ASP A 430 15.34 7.50 -1.16
N SER A 431 15.06 8.68 -0.63
CA SER A 431 15.14 9.96 -1.33
C SER A 431 15.85 11.00 -0.49
N ASN A 432 16.70 11.80 -1.13
CA ASN A 432 17.37 12.95 -0.53
C ASN A 432 17.14 14.16 -1.40
N TYR A 433 16.51 15.18 -0.86
CA TYR A 433 16.21 16.39 -1.62
C TYR A 433 16.11 17.62 -0.73
N GLN A 434 16.15 18.78 -1.35
CA GLN A 434 16.08 20.06 -0.65
C GLN A 434 14.90 20.89 -1.15
N THR A 435 14.43 21.78 -0.29
CA THR A 435 13.38 22.75 -0.62
C THR A 435 13.83 24.14 -0.19
N PHE A 436 13.75 25.09 -1.08
CA PHE A 436 13.98 26.51 -0.79
C PHE A 436 12.65 27.16 -0.41
N GLU A 437 12.63 27.92 0.65
CA GLU A 437 11.41 28.47 1.24
C GLU A 437 11.54 29.96 1.48
N VAL A 438 10.43 30.69 1.31
CA VAL A 438 10.29 32.08 1.72
C VAL A 438 8.98 32.22 2.48
N HIS A 439 9.05 32.89 3.62
CA HIS A 439 7.89 33.22 4.46
C HIS A 439 7.85 34.73 4.65
N SER A 440 6.67 35.32 4.53
CA SER A 440 6.47 36.75 4.74
C SER A 440 5.11 37.03 5.37
N GLY A 441 4.98 38.15 6.04
CA GLY A 441 3.69 38.53 6.59
C GLY A 441 3.66 39.97 7.05
N VAL A 442 2.43 40.49 7.14
CA VAL A 442 2.13 41.80 7.69
C VAL A 442 0.96 41.67 8.66
N THR A 443 1.03 42.43 9.78
CA THR A 443 -0.01 42.41 10.80
C THR A 443 -0.31 43.85 11.23
N LYS A 444 -1.58 44.23 11.19
CA LYS A 444 -2.07 45.47 11.81
C LYS A 444 -2.57 45.17 13.20
N THR A 445 -1.90 45.71 14.19
CA THR A 445 -2.36 45.65 15.57
C THR A 445 -3.44 46.72 15.77
N ASN A 446 -4.59 46.32 16.25
CA ASN A 446 -5.72 47.20 16.51
C ASN A 446 -5.88 47.52 18.02
N SER A 447 -6.76 48.47 18.35
CA SER A 447 -7.12 48.80 19.72
C SER A 447 -7.90 47.66 20.39
N LYS A 448 -8.01 47.70 21.72
CA LYS A 448 -8.56 46.62 22.59
C LYS A 448 -9.93 46.03 22.20
N LEU A 449 -10.67 46.63 21.27
CA LEU A 449 -12.02 46.19 20.87
C LEU A 449 -12.07 45.59 19.45
N ILE A 450 -10.98 45.61 18.70
CA ILE A 450 -10.93 45.13 17.32
C ILE A 450 -9.79 44.09 17.21
N PRO A 451 -10.07 42.87 16.74
CA PRO A 451 -9.01 41.86 16.54
C PRO A 451 -7.89 42.37 15.63
N ASN A 452 -6.68 41.91 15.88
CA ASN A 452 -5.58 42.11 14.94
C ASN A 452 -5.90 41.39 13.62
N ILE A 453 -5.59 42.03 12.52
CA ILE A 453 -5.74 41.45 11.18
C ILE A 453 -4.39 41.39 10.50
N GLY A 454 -4.15 40.31 9.79
CA GLY A 454 -2.91 40.16 9.05
C GLY A 454 -3.04 39.30 7.80
N LEU A 455 -2.00 39.38 7.00
CA LEU A 455 -1.80 38.63 5.79
C LEU A 455 -0.45 37.91 5.89
N THR A 456 -0.40 36.62 5.56
CA THR A 456 0.86 35.88 5.41
C THR A 456 0.93 35.23 4.06
N GLY A 457 2.15 35.13 3.52
CA GLY A 457 2.48 34.38 2.33
C GLY A 457 3.68 33.49 2.58
N SER A 458 3.63 32.28 2.07
CA SER A 458 4.79 31.40 2.00
C SER A 458 4.89 30.80 0.63
N PHE A 459 6.12 30.56 0.19
CA PHE A 459 6.39 29.97 -1.12
C PHE A 459 7.60 29.05 -1.01
N SER A 460 7.56 27.93 -1.74
CA SER A 460 8.68 27.01 -1.80
C SER A 460 8.93 26.48 -3.21
N ILE A 461 10.17 26.13 -3.45
CA ILE A 461 10.64 25.45 -4.66
C ILE A 461 11.38 24.20 -4.23
N THR A 462 10.89 23.05 -4.65
CA THR A 462 11.60 21.77 -4.57
C THR A 462 12.19 21.48 -5.95
N PRO A 463 13.52 21.47 -6.14
CA PRO A 463 14.15 21.08 -7.40
C PRO A 463 13.82 19.63 -7.78
N SER A 464 14.14 19.25 -9.01
CA SER A 464 14.05 17.85 -9.44
C SER A 464 14.99 16.98 -8.62
N TYR A 465 14.55 15.77 -8.31
CA TYR A 465 15.35 14.78 -7.59
C TYR A 465 14.99 13.35 -8.02
N ASP A 466 15.91 12.43 -7.77
CA ASP A 466 15.74 11.01 -8.01
C ASP A 466 15.66 10.27 -6.66
N GLU A 467 14.84 9.24 -6.60
CA GLU A 467 14.89 8.26 -5.52
C GLU A 467 15.95 7.19 -5.84
N SER A 468 16.32 6.39 -4.88
CA SER A 468 17.39 5.38 -5.03
C SER A 468 17.13 4.35 -6.12
N LYS A 469 15.85 4.11 -6.47
CA LYS A 469 15.40 3.19 -7.53
C LYS A 469 14.10 3.68 -8.19
N TYR A 470 13.93 3.41 -9.46
CA TYR A 470 12.74 3.51 -10.30
C TYR A 470 12.11 4.90 -10.44
N TYR A 471 12.12 5.76 -9.44
CA TYR A 471 11.33 6.98 -9.42
C TYR A 471 12.20 8.23 -9.55
N SER A 472 11.77 9.14 -10.42
CA SER A 472 12.36 10.48 -10.61
C SER A 472 11.27 11.52 -10.56
N TRP A 473 11.54 12.64 -9.88
CA TRP A 473 10.58 13.72 -9.65
C TRP A 473 11.07 15.00 -10.32
N ARG A 474 10.18 15.70 -11.05
CA ARG A 474 10.45 17.03 -11.58
C ARG A 474 10.27 18.07 -10.50
N ASN A 475 10.81 19.27 -10.78
CA ASN A 475 10.67 20.41 -9.88
C ASN A 475 9.19 20.71 -9.56
N ARG A 476 8.95 21.22 -8.35
CA ARG A 476 7.65 21.63 -7.88
C ARG A 476 7.70 22.97 -7.17
N LYS A 477 6.66 23.81 -7.36
CA LYS A 477 6.50 25.12 -6.77
C LYS A 477 5.15 25.16 -6.07
N VAL A 478 5.13 25.39 -4.78
CA VAL A 478 3.91 25.55 -3.99
C VAL A 478 4.02 26.72 -3.06
N GLY A 479 2.89 27.29 -2.68
CA GLY A 479 2.84 28.36 -1.74
C GLY A 479 1.46 28.46 -1.07
N ASN A 480 1.39 29.31 -0.09
CA ASN A 480 0.16 29.63 0.64
C ASN A 480 0.02 31.14 0.77
N VAL A 481 -1.22 31.58 0.69
CA VAL A 481 -1.61 32.94 1.10
C VAL A 481 -2.70 32.79 2.14
N SER A 482 -2.57 33.44 3.27
CA SER A 482 -3.60 33.43 4.30
C SER A 482 -3.91 34.80 4.86
N VAL A 483 -5.20 35.01 5.16
CA VAL A 483 -5.71 36.14 5.94
C VAL A 483 -6.08 35.61 7.30
N PHE A 484 -5.66 36.30 8.35
CA PHE A 484 -5.96 35.86 9.70
C PHE A 484 -6.48 36.99 10.58
N PHE A 485 -7.23 36.59 11.60
CA PHE A 485 -7.70 37.43 12.70
C PHE A 485 -7.19 36.82 14.00
N SER A 486 -6.70 37.66 14.93
CA SER A 486 -6.21 37.14 16.22
C SER A 486 -6.44 38.18 17.33
N ASP A 487 -6.64 37.67 18.54
CA ASP A 487 -6.70 38.50 19.73
C ASP A 487 -6.18 37.74 20.94
N LYS A 488 -5.91 38.49 22.01
CA LYS A 488 -5.35 38.00 23.26
C LYS A 488 -5.95 38.72 24.45
N TYR A 489 -6.32 37.95 25.46
CA TYR A 489 -6.86 38.40 26.72
C TYR A 489 -5.90 38.07 27.87
N ASN A 490 -5.47 39.09 28.63
CA ASN A 490 -4.69 38.86 29.84
C ASN A 490 -5.63 38.48 30.97
N LEU A 491 -5.50 37.24 31.48
CA LEU A 491 -6.27 36.74 32.61
C LEU A 491 -5.65 37.14 33.94
N ILE A 492 -4.32 37.17 34.01
CA ILE A 492 -3.53 37.67 35.12
C ILE A 492 -2.47 38.58 34.51
N ASN A 493 -2.35 39.77 35.02
CA ASN A 493 -1.32 40.72 34.60
C ASN A 493 -0.86 41.51 35.81
N ASN A 494 0.31 41.13 36.33
CA ASN A 494 0.97 41.85 37.41
C ASN A 494 2.46 41.99 37.09
N ASP A 495 3.20 42.73 37.89
CA ASP A 495 4.60 43.10 37.65
C ASP A 495 5.53 41.89 37.43
N ASN A 496 5.18 40.72 37.98
CA ASN A 496 6.00 39.51 37.93
C ASN A 496 5.47 38.42 37.03
N ASN A 497 4.14 38.40 36.79
CA ASN A 497 3.48 37.30 36.08
C ASN A 497 2.44 37.85 35.11
N ASN A 498 2.43 37.26 33.91
CA ASN A 498 1.36 37.49 32.94
C ASN A 498 0.85 36.12 32.47
N PHE A 499 -0.45 35.88 32.59
CA PHE A 499 -1.12 34.68 32.04
C PHE A 499 -2.17 35.15 31.05
N ASN A 500 -2.11 34.66 29.82
CA ASN A 500 -2.96 35.07 28.73
C ASN A 500 -3.62 33.90 27.99
N LEU A 501 -4.79 34.20 27.45
CA LEU A 501 -5.53 33.36 26.54
C LEU A 501 -5.59 34.04 25.17
N GLY A 502 -5.12 33.41 24.14
CA GLY A 502 -5.16 33.91 22.76
C GLY A 502 -5.98 33.00 21.85
N TRP A 503 -6.46 33.57 20.79
CA TRP A 503 -7.07 32.85 19.69
C TRP A 503 -6.61 33.42 18.36
N LEU A 504 -6.67 32.56 17.31
CA LEU A 504 -6.38 32.93 15.94
C LEU A 504 -7.29 32.15 15.00
N LEU A 505 -7.96 32.88 14.12
CA LEU A 505 -8.75 32.34 13.02
C LEU A 505 -8.00 32.62 11.71
N ASP A 506 -7.67 31.61 10.95
CA ASP A 506 -6.84 31.68 9.74
C ASP A 506 -7.57 31.08 8.53
N PHE A 507 -7.60 31.87 7.44
CA PHE A 507 -8.18 31.50 6.16
C PHE A 507 -7.04 31.37 5.15
N ARG A 508 -6.68 30.15 4.81
CA ARG A 508 -5.57 29.82 3.93
C ARG A 508 -6.05 29.38 2.56
N ASN A 509 -5.36 29.80 1.54
CA ASN A 509 -5.49 29.28 0.17
C ASN A 509 -4.10 28.86 -0.35
N SER A 510 -4.00 27.63 -0.83
CA SER A 510 -2.77 27.14 -1.46
C SER A 510 -2.69 27.61 -2.92
N VAL A 511 -1.49 27.94 -3.37
CA VAL A 511 -1.18 28.45 -4.71
C VAL A 511 0.01 27.68 -5.30
N GLY A 512 0.14 27.71 -6.63
CA GLY A 512 1.25 27.05 -7.33
C GLY A 512 0.85 25.75 -8.03
N ASP A 513 1.79 24.81 -8.12
CA ASP A 513 1.64 23.58 -8.89
C ASP A 513 0.66 22.61 -8.20
N LYS A 514 -0.48 22.38 -8.84
CA LYS A 514 -1.48 21.38 -8.43
C LYS A 514 -1.15 19.98 -8.92
N SER A 515 -0.12 19.84 -9.72
CA SER A 515 0.36 18.58 -10.26
C SER A 515 1.87 18.53 -10.22
N GLN A 516 2.41 17.33 -10.17
CA GLN A 516 3.84 17.10 -10.26
C GLN A 516 4.11 16.07 -11.37
N VAL A 517 5.11 16.32 -12.18
CA VAL A 517 5.59 15.36 -13.18
C VAL A 517 6.60 14.44 -12.49
N TYR A 518 6.43 13.18 -12.70
CA TYR A 518 7.37 12.15 -12.25
C TYR A 518 7.58 11.10 -13.34
N SER A 519 8.56 10.24 -13.19
CA SER A 519 8.72 9.07 -14.03
C SER A 519 8.94 7.82 -13.19
N ILE A 520 8.49 6.68 -13.71
CA ILE A 520 8.77 5.36 -13.17
C ILE A 520 9.56 4.58 -14.21
N ASN A 521 10.79 4.18 -13.88
CA ASN A 521 11.69 3.43 -14.75
C ASN A 521 11.78 4.04 -16.16
N GLY A 522 11.93 5.38 -16.24
CA GLY A 522 12.03 6.14 -17.49
C GLY A 522 10.70 6.53 -18.14
N THR A 523 9.57 5.97 -17.70
CA THR A 523 8.24 6.34 -18.24
C THR A 523 7.67 7.51 -17.47
N SER A 524 7.47 8.66 -18.15
CA SER A 524 6.95 9.87 -17.53
C SER A 524 5.44 9.87 -17.39
N ALA A 525 4.95 10.42 -16.26
CA ALA A 525 3.54 10.68 -16.00
C ALA A 525 3.37 12.00 -15.24
N THR A 526 2.16 12.54 -15.27
CA THR A 526 1.79 13.70 -14.47
C THR A 526 0.87 13.23 -13.35
N TYR A 527 1.33 13.36 -12.12
CA TYR A 527 0.53 13.17 -10.94
C TYR A 527 -0.28 14.43 -10.67
N LYS A 528 -1.59 14.34 -10.75
CA LYS A 528 -2.49 15.42 -10.40
C LYS A 528 -2.87 15.30 -8.93
N GLN A 529 -2.58 16.34 -8.19
CA GLN A 529 -3.05 16.47 -6.81
C GLN A 529 -4.43 17.13 -6.82
N ASP A 530 -5.44 16.42 -7.25
CA ASP A 530 -6.80 16.96 -7.39
C ASP A 530 -7.38 17.44 -6.06
N ASN A 531 -6.78 17.07 -4.94
CA ASN A 531 -7.20 17.42 -3.58
C ASN A 531 -6.10 18.07 -2.75
N ALA A 532 -5.08 18.64 -3.35
CA ALA A 532 -4.22 19.53 -2.60
C ALA A 532 -5.12 20.53 -1.88
N LEU A 533 -4.93 20.68 -0.58
CA LEU A 533 -5.72 21.54 0.29
C LEU A 533 -5.71 22.98 -0.25
N THR A 534 -6.60 23.27 -1.18
CA THR A 534 -6.65 24.59 -1.80
C THR A 534 -7.20 25.64 -0.85
N ARG A 535 -8.00 25.22 0.15
CA ARG A 535 -8.59 26.11 1.14
C ARG A 535 -8.68 25.44 2.50
N GLU A 536 -8.08 26.05 3.50
CA GLU A 536 -8.16 25.62 4.89
C GLU A 536 -8.67 26.76 5.77
N ILE A 537 -9.58 26.44 6.66
CA ILE A 537 -9.98 27.34 7.76
C ILE A 537 -9.47 26.68 9.02
N SER A 538 -8.66 27.40 9.79
CA SER A 538 -8.11 26.88 11.04
C SER A 538 -8.42 27.81 12.21
N LEU A 539 -8.75 27.18 13.34
CA LEU A 539 -8.87 27.83 14.63
C LEU A 539 -7.70 27.38 15.52
N VAL A 540 -6.99 28.36 16.08
CA VAL A 540 -5.90 28.11 17.02
C VAL A 540 -6.25 28.74 18.35
N ALA A 541 -6.15 28.01 19.43
CA ALA A 541 -6.25 28.49 20.80
C ALA A 541 -4.87 28.43 21.47
N ASN A 542 -4.50 29.46 22.18
CA ASN A 542 -3.20 29.63 22.82
C ASN A 542 -3.38 29.95 24.32
N LEU A 543 -2.58 29.26 25.15
CA LEU A 543 -2.36 29.64 26.55
C LEU A 543 -0.90 30.04 26.70
N GLY A 544 -0.66 31.23 27.23
CA GLY A 544 0.67 31.75 27.45
C GLY A 544 0.92 32.16 28.90
N TYR A 545 2.10 31.90 29.39
CA TYR A 545 2.57 32.30 30.69
C TYR A 545 3.92 33.03 30.54
N GLU A 546 4.07 34.16 31.16
CA GLU A 546 5.32 34.93 31.25
C GLU A 546 5.62 35.21 32.72
N LYS A 547 6.86 35.00 33.13
CA LYS A 547 7.37 35.29 34.49
C LYS A 547 8.64 36.10 34.41
N LYS A 548 8.67 37.22 35.12
CA LYS A 548 9.89 37.97 35.36
C LYS A 548 10.74 37.23 36.38
N ILE A 549 11.96 36.82 35.97
CA ILE A 549 12.92 36.10 36.84
C ILE A 549 13.90 37.07 37.49
N THR A 550 14.38 38.04 36.70
CA THR A 550 15.25 39.13 37.11
C THR A 550 14.82 40.40 36.43
N ASP A 551 15.43 41.56 36.82
CA ASP A 551 15.14 42.81 36.11
C ASP A 551 15.53 42.77 34.63
N ASN A 552 16.50 41.88 34.28
CA ASN A 552 16.99 41.71 32.92
C ASN A 552 16.55 40.41 32.27
N GLY A 553 15.72 39.57 32.94
CA GLY A 553 15.36 38.25 32.43
C GLY A 553 13.91 37.88 32.64
N LYS A 554 13.29 37.38 31.57
CA LYS A 554 11.93 36.82 31.59
C LYS A 554 11.92 35.40 31.03
N PHE A 555 11.09 34.56 31.63
CA PHE A 555 10.78 33.20 31.15
C PHE A 555 9.37 33.24 30.55
N THR A 556 9.20 32.57 29.42
CA THR A 556 7.91 32.33 28.78
C THR A 556 7.64 30.85 28.58
N ALA A 557 6.40 30.45 28.75
CA ALA A 557 5.93 29.11 28.42
C ALA A 557 4.55 29.24 27.75
N GLY A 558 4.25 28.34 26.83
CA GLY A 558 2.94 28.35 26.18
C GLY A 558 2.54 27.01 25.61
N ILE A 559 1.26 26.85 25.43
CA ILE A 559 0.66 25.71 24.74
C ILE A 559 -0.32 26.27 23.70
N SER A 560 -0.31 25.71 22.51
CA SER A 560 -1.30 26.03 21.48
C SER A 560 -1.91 24.77 20.87
N ALA A 561 -3.21 24.83 20.61
CA ALA A 561 -3.97 23.78 19.93
C ALA A 561 -4.58 24.35 18.65
N LYS A 562 -4.39 23.63 17.54
CA LYS A 562 -4.97 23.98 16.23
C LYS A 562 -5.96 22.88 15.81
N ASN A 563 -7.07 23.30 15.23
CA ASN A 563 -8.02 22.43 14.54
C ASN A 563 -8.44 23.06 13.21
N THR A 564 -8.63 22.23 12.18
CA THR A 564 -8.98 22.73 10.84
C THR A 564 -10.21 22.03 10.28
N ASN A 565 -10.82 22.65 9.26
CA ASN A 565 -11.89 22.03 8.47
C ASN A 565 -11.41 20.88 7.55
N GLN A 566 -10.12 20.56 7.58
CA GLN A 566 -9.48 19.50 6.78
C GLN A 566 -8.97 18.34 7.68
N ASP A 567 -9.55 18.22 8.88
CA ASP A 567 -9.18 17.19 9.86
C ASP A 567 -7.69 17.16 10.25
N VAL A 568 -7.04 18.32 10.17
CA VAL A 568 -5.70 18.54 10.71
C VAL A 568 -5.80 19.06 12.13
N LYS A 569 -5.21 18.34 13.07
CA LYS A 569 -5.12 18.74 14.49
C LYS A 569 -3.67 18.86 14.88
N SER A 570 -3.31 19.90 15.61
CA SER A 570 -1.99 20.00 16.21
C SER A 570 -2.03 20.51 17.63
N LEU A 571 -1.04 20.05 18.40
CA LEU A 571 -0.74 20.54 19.74
C LEU A 571 0.73 20.95 19.75
N SER A 572 1.03 22.14 20.20
CA SER A 572 2.41 22.61 20.35
C SER A 572 2.66 23.20 21.72
N GLY A 573 3.89 23.03 22.21
CA GLY A 573 4.39 23.64 23.42
C GLY A 573 5.62 24.48 23.11
N ASN A 574 5.83 25.58 23.82
CA ASN A 574 7.03 26.40 23.71
C ASN A 574 7.57 26.83 25.06
N LEU A 575 8.88 26.99 25.11
CA LEU A 575 9.62 27.56 26.24
C LEU A 575 10.57 28.62 25.69
N GLY A 576 10.56 29.80 26.27
CA GLY A 576 11.38 30.90 25.82
C GLY A 576 12.08 31.63 26.98
N PHE A 577 13.20 32.22 26.64
CA PHE A 577 13.96 33.07 27.52
C PHE A 577 14.27 34.38 26.81
N LYS A 578 14.15 35.42 27.55
CA LYS A 578 14.46 36.77 27.16
C LYS A 578 15.51 37.33 28.08
N LEU A 579 16.62 37.77 27.51
CA LEU A 579 17.75 38.30 28.25
C LEU A 579 18.07 39.71 27.76
N LYS A 580 18.27 40.62 28.67
CA LYS A 580 18.83 41.93 28.42
C LYS A 580 20.33 41.84 28.62
N PHE A 581 21.09 42.12 27.56
CA PHE A 581 22.56 42.19 27.61
C PHE A 581 23.04 43.61 27.88
#